data_43412b0a83e12dd7ce4115386c5bf793
#
_entry.id   43412b0a83e12dd7ce4115386c5bf793
#
_cell.length_a   1.000
_cell.length_b   1.000
_cell.length_c   1.000
_cell.angle_alpha   90.00
_cell.angle_beta   90.00
_cell.angle_gamma   90.00
#
_symmetry.space_group_name_H-M   'P 1'
#
loop_
_entity.id
_entity.type
_entity.pdbx_description
1 polymer ?
#
loop_
_entity_poly.entity_id
_entity_poly.type
_entity_poly.pdbx_seq_one_letter_code
_entity_poly.pdbx_strand_id
1 'polypeptide(L)'
;MATGFRQGHQQQEGSMTQPLSIAVVDYEGGNLASAARAALRAAELSGIAADVVITNEPTAVLQADRIILPGQGAFADCARGLEAIPGLKDSILNATAKGTPFLGICVGMQLMAERGREHGVTEGFGWIPGEITLMEATGLRLPQMGWNELELHTQHPLTQGLGAAPHGYFVHSYALQNTATNVLLATTDYGGSVPAIVCKGNVAGTQFHVEKSQTVGLKILANFLRWDPKVLV
;
A
#
# COMPACT_ATOMS: atom_id res chain seq x y z
N MET A 1 18.43 21.46 -65.88
CA MET A 1 18.67 21.83 -64.47
C MET A 1 17.48 21.37 -63.67
N ALA A 2 17.59 20.29 -62.92
CA ALA A 2 16.54 19.76 -62.09
C ALA A 2 17.10 19.65 -60.64
N THR A 3 16.63 20.52 -59.76
CA THR A 3 16.94 20.58 -58.35
C THR A 3 16.01 19.63 -57.59
N GLY A 4 16.56 18.51 -57.12
CA GLY A 4 15.84 17.55 -56.26
C GLY A 4 15.80 18.04 -54.83
N PHE A 5 14.61 18.23 -54.30
CA PHE A 5 14.32 18.41 -52.86
C PHE A 5 14.35 17.04 -52.20
N ARG A 6 15.32 16.79 -51.30
CA ARG A 6 15.28 15.68 -50.33
C ARG A 6 14.52 16.15 -49.09
N GLN A 7 13.34 15.60 -48.88
CA GLN A 7 12.65 15.68 -47.58
C GLN A 7 13.32 14.70 -46.60
N GLY A 8 14.00 15.27 -45.60
CA GLY A 8 14.47 14.49 -44.47
C GLY A 8 13.29 14.11 -43.55
N HIS A 9 12.95 12.82 -43.51
CA HIS A 9 12.13 12.29 -42.46
C HIS A 9 12.97 12.23 -41.17
N GLN A 10 12.76 13.18 -40.28
CA GLN A 10 13.17 13.03 -38.89
C GLN A 10 12.19 12.04 -38.26
N GLN A 11 12.66 10.83 -38.02
CA GLN A 11 12.01 9.90 -37.12
C GLN A 11 12.17 10.50 -35.72
N GLN A 12 11.05 10.92 -35.12
CA GLN A 12 10.96 11.18 -33.70
C GLN A 12 11.14 9.83 -32.97
N GLU A 13 12.34 9.60 -32.43
CA GLU A 13 12.54 8.57 -31.41
C GLU A 13 11.69 8.95 -30.21
N GLY A 14 10.55 8.28 -30.05
CA GLY A 14 9.73 8.37 -28.87
C GLY A 14 10.58 7.90 -27.69
N SER A 15 10.85 8.78 -26.75
CA SER A 15 11.45 8.44 -25.45
C SER A 15 10.60 7.32 -24.84
N MET A 16 11.08 6.10 -24.88
CA MET A 16 10.49 4.99 -24.15
C MET A 16 10.76 5.26 -22.66
N THR A 17 9.80 5.84 -21.97
CA THR A 17 9.83 5.94 -20.50
C THR A 17 9.96 4.53 -19.94
N GLN A 18 10.94 4.32 -19.08
CA GLN A 18 11.14 3.02 -18.44
C GLN A 18 9.86 2.65 -17.65
N PRO A 19 9.45 1.38 -17.63
CA PRO A 19 8.33 0.92 -16.83
C PRO A 19 8.54 1.25 -15.36
N LEU A 20 7.46 1.64 -14.66
CA LEU A 20 7.47 1.86 -13.22
C LEU A 20 7.78 0.54 -12.51
N SER A 21 8.88 0.48 -11.77
CA SER A 21 9.28 -0.71 -11.03
C SER A 21 8.54 -0.80 -9.68
N ILE A 22 7.86 -1.93 -9.44
CA ILE A 22 7.04 -2.16 -8.25
C ILE A 22 7.52 -3.42 -7.56
N ALA A 23 8.05 -3.28 -6.34
CA ALA A 23 8.42 -4.41 -5.50
C ALA A 23 7.23 -4.80 -4.61
N VAL A 24 6.73 -6.03 -4.77
CA VAL A 24 5.84 -6.68 -3.81
C VAL A 24 6.71 -7.51 -2.90
N VAL A 25 6.84 -7.11 -1.64
CA VAL A 25 7.81 -7.67 -0.71
C VAL A 25 7.37 -9.06 -0.24
N ASP A 26 8.23 -10.04 -0.45
CA ASP A 26 8.06 -11.43 -0.01
C ASP A 26 8.89 -11.69 1.26
N TYR A 27 8.21 -11.84 2.38
CA TYR A 27 8.79 -12.23 3.66
C TYR A 27 8.10 -13.47 4.24
N GLU A 28 7.57 -14.33 3.35
CA GLU A 28 6.76 -15.52 3.67
C GLU A 28 5.40 -15.19 4.29
N GLY A 29 4.94 -13.93 4.16
CA GLY A 29 3.66 -13.45 4.68
C GLY A 29 2.79 -12.77 3.61
N GLY A 30 1.48 -12.96 3.69
CA GLY A 30 0.51 -12.27 2.82
C GLY A 30 0.15 -12.98 1.52
N ASN A 31 -0.85 -12.43 0.84
CA ASN A 31 -1.33 -12.94 -0.45
C ASN A 31 -0.59 -12.25 -1.60
N LEU A 32 0.71 -12.58 -1.76
CA LEU A 32 1.64 -11.93 -2.68
C LEU A 32 1.16 -11.97 -4.12
N ALA A 33 0.74 -13.14 -4.61
CA ALA A 33 0.31 -13.31 -5.99
C ALA A 33 -0.94 -12.50 -6.32
N SER A 34 -1.88 -12.36 -5.38
CA SER A 34 -3.07 -11.54 -5.57
C SER A 34 -2.75 -10.04 -5.52
N ALA A 35 -1.86 -9.61 -4.61
CA ALA A 35 -1.41 -8.22 -4.55
C ALA A 35 -0.65 -7.83 -5.84
N ALA A 36 0.25 -8.66 -6.33
CA ALA A 36 0.99 -8.42 -7.56
C ALA A 36 0.06 -8.35 -8.79
N ARG A 37 -0.87 -9.31 -8.92
CA ARG A 37 -1.86 -9.28 -10.02
C ARG A 37 -2.78 -8.06 -9.97
N ALA A 38 -3.21 -7.66 -8.77
CA ALA A 38 -4.04 -6.47 -8.61
C ALA A 38 -3.27 -5.19 -8.96
N ALA A 39 -1.99 -5.07 -8.55
CA ALA A 39 -1.13 -3.95 -8.92
C ALA A 39 -0.91 -3.88 -10.44
N LEU A 40 -0.60 -5.00 -11.09
CA LEU A 40 -0.45 -5.08 -12.54
C LEU A 40 -1.76 -4.70 -13.25
N ARG A 41 -2.89 -5.23 -12.78
CA ARG A 41 -4.21 -4.90 -13.35
C ARG A 41 -4.56 -3.42 -13.19
N ALA A 42 -4.24 -2.82 -12.05
CA ALA A 42 -4.43 -1.39 -11.82
C ALA A 42 -3.56 -0.53 -12.75
N ALA A 43 -2.31 -0.95 -13.00
CA ALA A 43 -1.42 -0.30 -13.96
C ALA A 43 -1.97 -0.36 -15.39
N GLU A 44 -2.39 -1.55 -15.87
CA GLU A 44 -3.02 -1.75 -17.18
C GLU A 44 -4.24 -0.84 -17.38
N LEU A 45 -5.20 -0.88 -16.45
CA LEU A 45 -6.43 -0.07 -16.50
C LEU A 45 -6.15 1.44 -16.48
N SER A 46 -4.98 1.81 -16.01
CA SER A 46 -4.54 3.20 -15.87
C SER A 46 -3.60 3.66 -16.98
N GLY A 47 -3.24 2.78 -17.92
CA GLY A 47 -2.28 3.08 -18.97
C GLY A 47 -0.87 3.35 -18.45
N ILE A 48 -0.49 2.77 -17.29
CA ILE A 48 0.84 2.90 -16.70
C ILE A 48 1.66 1.68 -17.14
N ALA A 49 2.79 1.92 -17.81
CA ALA A 49 3.77 0.86 -18.04
C ALA A 49 4.42 0.53 -16.69
N ALA A 50 4.26 -0.71 -16.22
CA ALA A 50 4.76 -1.14 -14.92
C ALA A 50 5.39 -2.54 -15.00
N ASP A 51 6.44 -2.74 -14.21
CA ASP A 51 7.06 -4.02 -13.93
C ASP A 51 6.84 -4.37 -12.46
N VAL A 52 6.05 -5.42 -12.21
CA VAL A 52 5.64 -5.85 -10.86
C VAL A 52 6.37 -7.13 -10.50
N VAL A 53 7.26 -7.05 -9.53
CA VAL A 53 8.10 -8.18 -9.11
C VAL A 53 7.79 -8.55 -7.65
N ILE A 54 7.49 -9.83 -7.41
CA ILE A 54 7.48 -10.40 -6.05
C ILE A 54 8.93 -10.72 -5.71
N THR A 55 9.44 -10.13 -4.65
CA THR A 55 10.87 -10.23 -4.32
C THR A 55 11.15 -10.15 -2.82
N ASN A 56 12.14 -10.91 -2.38
CA ASN A 56 12.76 -10.80 -1.05
C ASN A 56 14.21 -10.26 -1.14
N GLU A 57 14.64 -9.84 -2.34
CA GLU A 57 15.97 -9.31 -2.55
C GLU A 57 16.07 -7.85 -2.08
N PRO A 58 16.89 -7.53 -1.05
CA PRO A 58 16.99 -6.18 -0.50
C PRO A 58 17.35 -5.11 -1.53
N THR A 59 18.22 -5.44 -2.50
CA THR A 59 18.62 -4.50 -3.54
C THR A 59 17.49 -4.17 -4.50
N ALA A 60 16.64 -5.13 -4.84
CA ALA A 60 15.47 -4.90 -5.68
C ALA A 60 14.44 -4.01 -4.98
N VAL A 61 14.21 -4.24 -3.67
CA VAL A 61 13.31 -3.39 -2.86
C VAL A 61 13.85 -1.96 -2.74
N LEU A 62 15.16 -1.80 -2.50
CA LEU A 62 15.80 -0.49 -2.35
C LEU A 62 15.76 0.35 -3.64
N GLN A 63 15.73 -0.30 -4.82
CA GLN A 63 15.75 0.34 -6.13
C GLN A 63 14.37 0.52 -6.75
N ALA A 64 13.33 -0.05 -6.14
CA ALA A 64 11.97 0.04 -6.65
C ALA A 64 11.41 1.48 -6.60
N ASP A 65 10.62 1.85 -7.62
CA ASP A 65 9.88 3.12 -7.64
C ASP A 65 8.69 3.10 -6.69
N ARG A 66 8.16 1.91 -6.38
CA ARG A 66 7.02 1.67 -5.47
C ARG A 66 7.24 0.39 -4.68
N ILE A 67 6.87 0.42 -3.40
CA ILE A 67 6.92 -0.76 -2.52
C ILE A 67 5.51 -1.10 -2.05
N ILE A 68 5.11 -2.36 -2.22
CA ILE A 68 3.87 -2.90 -1.66
C ILE A 68 4.26 -3.99 -0.65
N LEU A 69 3.77 -3.87 0.58
CA LEU A 69 3.98 -4.85 1.65
C LEU A 69 2.63 -5.49 2.02
N PRO A 70 2.25 -6.61 1.41
CA PRO A 70 1.11 -7.39 1.86
C PRO A 70 1.44 -8.06 3.20
N GLY A 71 0.43 -8.28 4.04
CA GLY A 71 0.60 -9.03 5.29
C GLY A 71 -0.66 -9.80 5.66
N GLN A 72 -0.49 -10.95 6.27
CA GLN A 72 -1.57 -11.75 6.85
C GLN A 72 -1.04 -12.57 8.04
N GLY A 73 -1.94 -12.98 8.94
CA GLY A 73 -1.57 -13.70 10.15
C GLY A 73 -1.29 -12.75 11.31
N ALA A 74 -0.44 -13.15 12.26
CA ALA A 74 -0.16 -12.35 13.44
C ALA A 74 0.90 -11.27 13.17
N PHE A 75 0.75 -10.13 13.84
CA PHE A 75 1.70 -8.99 13.75
C PHE A 75 3.14 -9.42 14.01
N ALA A 76 3.36 -10.17 15.10
CA ALA A 76 4.69 -10.61 15.50
C ALA A 76 5.34 -11.58 14.50
N ASP A 77 4.54 -12.42 13.82
CA ASP A 77 5.03 -13.35 12.80
C ASP A 77 5.50 -12.59 11.57
N CYS A 78 4.72 -11.60 11.14
CA CYS A 78 5.08 -10.74 10.01
C CYS A 78 6.35 -9.91 10.31
N ALA A 79 6.47 -9.35 11.51
CA ALA A 79 7.67 -8.61 11.92
C ALA A 79 8.91 -9.51 11.92
N ARG A 80 8.81 -10.72 12.48
CA ARG A 80 9.90 -11.71 12.46
C ARG A 80 10.26 -12.18 11.05
N GLY A 81 9.27 -12.38 10.18
CA GLY A 81 9.52 -12.75 8.78
C GLY A 81 10.37 -11.71 8.05
N LEU A 82 10.07 -10.41 8.25
CA LEU A 82 10.89 -9.34 7.68
C LEU A 82 12.30 -9.30 8.25
N GLU A 83 12.46 -9.56 9.55
CA GLU A 83 13.77 -9.56 10.23
C GLU A 83 14.62 -10.81 9.91
N ALA A 84 13.97 -11.92 9.58
CA ALA A 84 14.64 -13.16 9.23
C ALA A 84 15.43 -13.09 7.90
N ILE A 85 15.06 -12.17 7.03
CA ILE A 85 15.73 -11.95 5.74
C ILE A 85 16.76 -10.81 5.90
N PRO A 86 18.07 -11.10 5.87
CA PRO A 86 19.11 -10.11 6.10
C PRO A 86 18.99 -8.90 5.17
N GLY A 87 18.86 -7.68 5.74
CA GLY A 87 18.80 -6.42 5.00
C GLY A 87 17.45 -6.09 4.38
N LEU A 88 16.44 -6.97 4.43
CA LEU A 88 15.13 -6.70 3.81
C LEU A 88 14.40 -5.56 4.52
N LYS A 89 14.29 -5.60 5.85
CA LYS A 89 13.71 -4.51 6.66
C LYS A 89 14.44 -3.20 6.43
N ASP A 90 15.77 -3.24 6.46
CA ASP A 90 16.61 -2.04 6.25
C ASP A 90 16.43 -1.46 4.85
N SER A 91 16.27 -2.29 3.81
CA SER A 91 16.03 -1.81 2.46
C SER A 91 14.70 -1.06 2.32
N ILE A 92 13.63 -1.56 2.99
CA ILE A 92 12.34 -0.87 3.06
C ILE A 92 12.49 0.48 3.78
N LEU A 93 13.14 0.50 4.95
CA LEU A 93 13.37 1.72 5.73
C LEU A 93 14.19 2.75 4.94
N ASN A 94 15.26 2.31 4.28
CA ASN A 94 16.13 3.18 3.49
C ASN A 94 15.45 3.71 2.22
N ALA A 95 14.65 2.90 1.53
CA ALA A 95 13.90 3.33 0.35
C ALA A 95 12.84 4.38 0.74
N THR A 96 12.07 4.13 1.80
CA THR A 96 11.04 5.06 2.29
C THR A 96 11.66 6.35 2.81
N ALA A 97 12.80 6.31 3.49
CA ALA A 97 13.52 7.49 3.93
C ALA A 97 14.00 8.37 2.77
N LYS A 98 14.24 7.78 1.59
CA LYS A 98 14.56 8.50 0.34
C LYS A 98 13.34 9.05 -0.39
N GLY A 99 12.12 8.73 0.10
CA GLY A 99 10.87 9.20 -0.46
C GLY A 99 10.17 8.21 -1.39
N THR A 100 10.64 6.96 -1.50
CA THR A 100 9.93 5.91 -2.26
C THR A 100 8.54 5.69 -1.66
N PRO A 101 7.45 5.80 -2.45
CA PRO A 101 6.11 5.54 -1.97
C PRO A 101 5.93 4.09 -1.51
N PHE A 102 5.31 3.92 -0.36
CA PHE A 102 5.06 2.62 0.27
C PHE A 102 3.57 2.42 0.52
N LEU A 103 3.07 1.21 0.28
CA LEU A 103 1.71 0.78 0.59
C LEU A 103 1.70 -0.52 1.39
N GLY A 104 1.31 -0.43 2.67
CA GLY A 104 1.03 -1.60 3.51
C GLY A 104 -0.40 -2.10 3.32
N ILE A 105 -0.59 -3.42 3.23
CA ILE A 105 -1.92 -4.04 3.10
C ILE A 105 -2.17 -4.96 4.30
N CYS A 106 -3.26 -4.75 5.01
CA CYS A 106 -3.70 -5.49 6.20
C CYS A 106 -2.60 -5.49 7.28
N VAL A 107 -1.95 -6.61 7.59
CA VAL A 107 -0.84 -6.63 8.57
C VAL A 107 0.34 -5.80 8.08
N GLY A 108 0.55 -5.66 6.75
CA GLY A 108 1.55 -4.73 6.21
C GLY A 108 1.28 -3.27 6.58
N MET A 109 0.01 -2.84 6.66
CA MET A 109 -0.36 -1.54 7.24
C MET A 109 -0.11 -1.53 8.75
N GLN A 110 -0.47 -2.59 9.45
CA GLN A 110 -0.29 -2.67 10.91
C GLN A 110 1.19 -2.51 11.30
N LEU A 111 2.11 -3.10 10.53
CA LEU A 111 3.56 -2.96 10.75
C LEU A 111 4.05 -1.51 10.67
N MET A 112 3.29 -0.58 10.07
CA MET A 112 3.61 0.85 10.05
C MET A 112 3.45 1.51 11.42
N ALA A 113 2.66 0.92 12.35
CA ALA A 113 2.48 1.43 13.70
C ALA A 113 3.77 1.38 14.54
N GLU A 114 3.74 2.00 15.71
CA GLU A 114 4.85 1.94 16.66
C GLU A 114 5.09 0.51 17.13
N ARG A 115 4.01 -0.21 17.47
CA ARG A 115 4.08 -1.60 17.95
C ARG A 115 2.77 -2.35 17.83
N GLY A 116 2.84 -3.67 17.90
CA GLY A 116 1.69 -4.56 18.06
C GLY A 116 1.69 -5.23 19.43
N ARG A 117 0.48 -5.50 19.95
CA ARG A 117 0.27 -6.16 21.25
C ARG A 117 -0.39 -7.54 21.13
N GLU A 118 -0.32 -8.13 19.96
CA GLU A 118 -0.77 -9.49 19.72
C GLU A 118 0.28 -10.49 20.25
N HIS A 119 -0.09 -11.30 21.24
CA HIS A 119 0.80 -12.27 21.89
C HIS A 119 2.08 -11.69 22.52
N GLY A 120 2.03 -10.44 22.97
CA GLY A 120 3.16 -9.70 23.55
C GLY A 120 3.39 -8.38 22.83
N VAL A 121 4.49 -7.72 23.14
CA VAL A 121 4.86 -6.45 22.50
C VAL A 121 5.90 -6.71 21.43
N THR A 122 5.60 -6.30 20.21
CA THR A 122 6.51 -6.38 19.07
C THR A 122 6.60 -5.01 18.41
N GLU A 123 7.80 -4.48 18.17
CA GLU A 123 8.00 -3.18 17.53
C GLU A 123 7.64 -3.23 16.03
N GLY A 124 6.99 -2.15 15.54
CA GLY A 124 6.71 -1.93 14.13
C GLY A 124 7.78 -1.06 13.46
N PHE A 125 7.40 -0.39 12.37
CA PHE A 125 8.27 0.60 11.72
C PHE A 125 8.25 1.97 12.42
N GLY A 126 7.24 2.26 13.26
CA GLY A 126 7.11 3.51 13.98
C GLY A 126 6.76 4.72 13.09
N TRP A 127 6.26 4.49 11.88
CA TRP A 127 5.90 5.59 10.98
C TRP A 127 4.59 6.26 11.35
N ILE A 128 3.60 5.46 11.71
CA ILE A 128 2.27 5.91 12.12
C ILE A 128 2.16 5.84 13.65
N PRO A 129 1.85 6.94 14.32
CA PRO A 129 1.64 6.93 15.77
C PRO A 129 0.50 5.98 16.17
N GLY A 130 0.66 5.29 17.28
CA GLY A 130 -0.34 4.38 17.83
C GLY A 130 0.12 2.93 17.85
N GLU A 131 -0.75 2.09 18.36
CA GLU A 131 -0.48 0.67 18.61
C GLU A 131 -1.53 -0.22 17.95
N ILE A 132 -1.14 -1.42 17.56
CA ILE A 132 -2.06 -2.44 17.07
C ILE A 132 -2.53 -3.27 18.27
N THR A 133 -3.82 -3.17 18.58
CA THR A 133 -4.46 -3.88 19.69
C THR A 133 -5.70 -4.62 19.24
N LEU A 134 -6.16 -5.56 20.08
CA LEU A 134 -7.44 -6.24 19.85
C LEU A 134 -8.57 -5.20 19.81
N MET A 135 -9.45 -5.32 18.82
CA MET A 135 -10.56 -4.39 18.63
C MET A 135 -11.62 -4.56 19.73
N GLU A 136 -12.17 -3.45 20.18
CA GLU A 136 -13.38 -3.42 21.00
C GLU A 136 -14.61 -3.41 20.09
N ALA A 137 -15.00 -4.57 19.58
CA ALA A 137 -16.16 -4.69 18.69
C ALA A 137 -17.45 -4.86 19.49
N THR A 138 -17.98 -3.78 20.07
CA THR A 138 -19.14 -3.83 20.95
C THR A 138 -20.35 -4.47 20.26
N GLY A 139 -20.79 -5.63 20.75
CA GLY A 139 -21.94 -6.37 20.21
C GLY A 139 -21.69 -7.11 18.89
N LEU A 140 -20.47 -7.07 18.34
CA LEU A 140 -20.09 -7.73 17.10
C LEU A 140 -19.07 -8.84 17.35
N ARG A 141 -18.95 -9.75 16.38
CA ARG A 141 -17.98 -10.86 16.45
C ARG A 141 -16.63 -10.45 15.87
N LEU A 142 -15.56 -10.97 16.46
CA LEU A 142 -14.24 -10.93 15.86
C LEU A 142 -13.89 -12.29 15.23
N PRO A 143 -13.17 -12.30 14.09
CA PRO A 143 -12.68 -11.14 13.36
C PRO A 143 -13.77 -10.32 12.67
N GLN A 144 -13.57 -9.01 12.46
CA GLN A 144 -14.30 -8.27 11.43
C GLN A 144 -14.02 -8.97 10.10
N MET A 145 -15.04 -9.55 9.48
CA MET A 145 -14.92 -10.30 8.24
C MET A 145 -16.05 -9.93 7.29
N GLY A 146 -15.72 -9.32 6.17
CA GLY A 146 -16.69 -8.94 5.14
C GLY A 146 -16.45 -7.56 4.56
N TRP A 147 -17.49 -7.09 3.86
CA TRP A 147 -17.52 -5.80 3.19
C TRP A 147 -18.06 -4.73 4.13
N ASN A 148 -17.28 -3.68 4.33
CA ASN A 148 -17.73 -2.51 5.09
C ASN A 148 -17.47 -1.24 4.28
N GLU A 149 -18.35 -0.26 4.47
CA GLU A 149 -18.22 1.06 3.87
C GLU A 149 -17.03 1.82 4.46
N LEU A 150 -16.37 2.61 3.62
CA LEU A 150 -15.25 3.48 3.99
C LEU A 150 -15.76 4.91 4.13
N GLU A 151 -15.65 5.47 5.31
CA GLU A 151 -15.90 6.88 5.59
C GLU A 151 -14.61 7.67 5.31
N LEU A 152 -14.63 8.49 4.25
CA LEU A 152 -13.48 9.30 3.83
C LEU A 152 -13.47 10.61 4.63
N HIS A 153 -12.33 10.95 5.26
CA HIS A 153 -12.20 12.12 6.11
C HIS A 153 -11.57 13.33 5.42
N THR A 154 -10.77 13.10 4.37
CA THR A 154 -10.07 14.16 3.66
C THR A 154 -9.91 13.83 2.19
N GLN A 155 -9.76 14.86 1.38
CA GLN A 155 -9.36 14.69 -0.02
C GLN A 155 -7.87 14.35 -0.07
N HIS A 156 -7.54 13.21 -0.67
CA HIS A 156 -6.17 12.77 -0.83
C HIS A 156 -6.03 12.04 -2.18
N PRO A 157 -4.86 12.13 -2.87
CA PRO A 157 -4.64 11.43 -4.13
C PRO A 157 -4.99 9.94 -4.08
N LEU A 158 -4.67 9.25 -2.99
CA LEU A 158 -4.96 7.81 -2.81
C LEU A 158 -6.46 7.48 -2.80
N THR A 159 -7.30 8.39 -2.30
CA THR A 159 -8.75 8.20 -2.16
C THR A 159 -9.55 8.87 -3.27
N GLN A 160 -8.88 9.48 -4.25
CA GLN A 160 -9.54 10.18 -5.34
C GLN A 160 -10.36 9.25 -6.23
N GLY A 161 -11.64 9.61 -6.45
CA GLY A 161 -12.54 8.92 -7.38
C GLY A 161 -13.02 7.54 -6.90
N LEU A 162 -13.08 7.31 -5.58
CA LEU A 162 -13.63 6.07 -4.99
C LEU A 162 -15.17 6.00 -5.04
N GLY A 163 -15.86 7.09 -5.36
CA GLY A 163 -17.32 7.16 -5.36
C GLY A 163 -17.90 7.61 -4.02
N ALA A 164 -19.25 7.58 -3.92
CA ALA A 164 -19.97 8.12 -2.76
C ALA A 164 -20.01 7.16 -1.56
N ALA A 165 -19.97 5.86 -1.79
CA ALA A 165 -20.04 4.81 -0.76
C ALA A 165 -19.03 3.68 -1.09
N PRO A 166 -17.72 3.97 -1.00
CA PRO A 166 -16.72 2.96 -1.30
C PRO A 166 -16.69 1.87 -0.21
N HIS A 167 -16.48 0.61 -0.60
CA HIS A 167 -16.42 -0.51 0.32
C HIS A 167 -15.08 -1.24 0.22
N GLY A 168 -14.54 -1.64 1.38
CA GLY A 168 -13.36 -2.51 1.48
C GLY A 168 -13.73 -3.89 2.02
N TYR A 169 -12.93 -4.92 1.69
CA TYR A 169 -13.05 -6.25 2.23
C TYR A 169 -12.08 -6.45 3.39
N PHE A 170 -12.62 -6.59 4.60
CA PHE A 170 -11.87 -6.70 5.85
C PHE A 170 -11.79 -8.15 6.32
N VAL A 171 -10.68 -8.53 6.94
CA VAL A 171 -10.50 -9.79 7.70
C VAL A 171 -9.44 -9.53 8.76
N HIS A 172 -9.83 -9.06 9.96
CA HIS A 172 -8.89 -8.80 11.05
C HIS A 172 -9.58 -8.73 12.41
N SER A 173 -8.84 -9.00 13.48
CA SER A 173 -9.27 -8.83 14.87
C SER A 173 -8.53 -7.72 15.59
N TYR A 174 -7.35 -7.36 15.07
CA TYR A 174 -6.50 -6.31 15.61
C TYR A 174 -6.51 -5.11 14.69
N ALA A 175 -6.49 -3.91 15.25
CA ALA A 175 -6.49 -2.67 14.49
C ALA A 175 -5.64 -1.61 15.17
N LEU A 176 -5.29 -0.58 14.41
CA LEU A 176 -4.57 0.59 14.90
C LEU A 176 -5.47 1.36 15.88
N GLN A 177 -4.94 1.62 17.08
CA GLN A 177 -5.58 2.41 18.13
C GLN A 177 -4.66 3.54 18.58
N ASN A 178 -5.24 4.56 19.24
CA ASN A 178 -4.51 5.70 19.80
C ASN A 178 -3.68 6.47 18.74
N THR A 179 -4.18 6.52 17.51
CA THR A 179 -3.52 7.25 16.42
C THR A 179 -4.04 8.68 16.32
N ALA A 180 -3.22 9.56 15.75
CA ALA A 180 -3.60 10.93 15.49
C ALA A 180 -4.56 11.02 14.28
N THR A 181 -5.56 11.90 14.34
CA THR A 181 -6.57 12.04 13.28
C THR A 181 -6.00 12.53 11.96
N ASN A 182 -4.89 13.27 11.98
CA ASN A 182 -4.25 13.82 10.79
C ASN A 182 -3.57 12.77 9.90
N VAL A 183 -3.43 11.52 10.35
CA VAL A 183 -2.92 10.42 9.52
C VAL A 183 -4.05 9.54 8.97
N LEU A 184 -5.31 9.76 9.40
CA LEU A 184 -6.48 9.00 8.96
C LEU A 184 -7.04 9.57 7.66
N LEU A 185 -6.99 8.80 6.57
CA LEU A 185 -7.68 9.15 5.33
C LEU A 185 -9.09 8.59 5.30
N ALA A 186 -9.30 7.42 5.90
CA ALA A 186 -10.61 6.78 6.01
C ALA A 186 -10.72 5.92 7.26
N THR A 187 -11.95 5.80 7.75
CA THR A 187 -12.35 4.82 8.77
C THR A 187 -13.49 3.95 8.26
N THR A 188 -13.84 2.93 9.02
CA THR A 188 -15.06 2.14 8.84
C THR A 188 -15.71 1.93 10.20
N ASP A 189 -17.03 1.77 10.23
CA ASP A 189 -17.74 1.41 11.46
C ASP A 189 -17.80 -0.11 11.64
N TYR A 190 -17.29 -0.57 12.77
CA TYR A 190 -17.45 -1.96 13.22
C TYR A 190 -17.61 -2.03 14.74
N GLY A 191 -18.74 -1.53 15.24
CA GLY A 191 -18.99 -1.35 16.67
C GLY A 191 -18.16 -0.24 17.29
N GLY A 192 -17.68 0.67 16.45
CA GLY A 192 -16.83 1.81 16.71
C GLY A 192 -16.02 2.17 15.47
N SER A 193 -15.36 3.33 15.50
CA SER A 193 -14.54 3.81 14.39
C SER A 193 -13.23 3.04 14.30
N VAL A 194 -13.01 2.36 13.17
CA VAL A 194 -11.81 1.55 12.89
C VAL A 194 -11.00 2.22 11.78
N PRO A 195 -9.70 2.53 11.96
CA PRO A 195 -8.84 3.04 10.90
C PRO A 195 -8.81 2.10 9.69
N ALA A 196 -9.23 2.59 8.53
CA ALA A 196 -9.32 1.82 7.29
C ALA A 196 -8.21 2.19 6.30
N ILE A 197 -7.86 3.48 6.18
CA ILE A 197 -6.76 3.97 5.36
C ILE A 197 -5.97 4.99 6.17
N VAL A 198 -4.66 4.79 6.26
CA VAL A 198 -3.73 5.74 6.90
C VAL A 198 -2.69 6.22 5.91
N CYS A 199 -2.19 7.45 6.14
CA CYS A 199 -1.11 8.02 5.33
C CYS A 199 -0.29 9.02 6.16
N LYS A 200 1.03 9.01 5.96
CA LYS A 200 1.95 10.02 6.50
C LYS A 200 3.15 10.16 5.57
N GLY A 201 3.33 11.35 4.99
CA GLY A 201 4.37 11.57 4.00
C GLY A 201 4.21 10.64 2.79
N ASN A 202 5.22 9.81 2.54
CA ASN A 202 5.24 8.85 1.42
C ASN A 202 4.83 7.43 1.81
N VAL A 203 4.37 7.20 3.02
CA VAL A 203 3.93 5.88 3.49
C VAL A 203 2.42 5.87 3.72
N ALA A 204 1.74 4.89 3.14
CA ALA A 204 0.31 4.69 3.24
C ALA A 204 -0.02 3.22 3.53
N GLY A 205 -1.21 2.98 4.08
CA GLY A 205 -1.66 1.62 4.33
C GLY A 205 -3.17 1.49 4.35
N THR A 206 -3.66 0.29 4.06
CA THR A 206 -5.07 -0.10 4.14
C THR A 206 -5.24 -1.27 5.09
N GLN A 207 -6.19 -1.20 6.03
CA GLN A 207 -6.53 -2.33 6.90
C GLN A 207 -7.27 -3.42 6.14
N PHE A 208 -8.02 -3.05 5.13
CA PHE A 208 -8.69 -3.99 4.23
C PHE A 208 -7.77 -4.46 3.10
N HIS A 209 -8.14 -5.57 2.50
CA HIS A 209 -7.43 -6.17 1.38
C HIS A 209 -7.80 -5.46 0.07
N VAL A 210 -6.95 -4.56 -0.43
CA VAL A 210 -7.18 -3.85 -1.70
C VAL A 210 -7.27 -4.83 -2.86
N GLU A 211 -6.49 -5.93 -2.85
CA GLU A 211 -6.48 -6.96 -3.86
C GLU A 211 -7.76 -7.81 -3.89
N LYS A 212 -8.60 -7.69 -2.85
CA LYS A 212 -9.92 -8.34 -2.75
C LYS A 212 -11.08 -7.35 -2.84
N SER A 213 -10.79 -6.04 -2.87
CA SER A 213 -11.80 -4.97 -2.80
C SER A 213 -12.29 -4.49 -4.16
N GLN A 214 -12.25 -5.34 -5.18
CA GLN A 214 -12.80 -5.12 -6.51
C GLN A 214 -12.39 -3.74 -7.12
N THR A 215 -13.36 -2.97 -7.61
CA THR A 215 -13.11 -1.67 -8.27
C THR A 215 -12.52 -0.63 -7.32
N VAL A 216 -12.93 -0.61 -6.05
CA VAL A 216 -12.37 0.30 -5.02
C VAL A 216 -10.90 -0.01 -4.80
N GLY A 217 -10.55 -1.28 -4.63
CA GLY A 217 -9.17 -1.70 -4.43
C GLY A 217 -8.28 -1.40 -5.64
N LEU A 218 -8.76 -1.70 -6.87
CA LEU A 218 -8.03 -1.37 -8.09
C LEU A 218 -7.84 0.13 -8.28
N LYS A 219 -8.84 0.94 -7.88
CA LYS A 219 -8.74 2.40 -7.95
C LYS A 219 -7.70 2.94 -6.95
N ILE A 220 -7.66 2.42 -5.73
CA ILE A 220 -6.65 2.79 -4.74
C ILE A 220 -5.25 2.42 -5.24
N LEU A 221 -5.06 1.21 -5.79
CA LEU A 221 -3.80 0.80 -6.39
C LEU A 221 -3.40 1.71 -7.56
N ALA A 222 -4.33 2.01 -8.48
CA ALA A 222 -4.07 2.93 -9.59
C ALA A 222 -3.66 4.33 -9.11
N ASN A 223 -4.31 4.82 -8.07
CA ASN A 223 -3.99 6.09 -7.43
C ASN A 223 -2.59 6.04 -6.79
N PHE A 224 -2.27 4.93 -6.08
CA PHE A 224 -0.95 4.70 -5.49
C PHE A 224 0.18 4.68 -6.54
N LEU A 225 -0.05 4.06 -7.69
CA LEU A 225 0.95 4.04 -8.77
C LEU A 225 1.24 5.43 -9.35
N ARG A 226 0.24 6.33 -9.33
CA ARG A 226 0.39 7.72 -9.80
C ARG A 226 0.81 8.69 -8.71
N TRP A 227 0.69 8.29 -7.46
CA TRP A 227 0.91 9.18 -6.33
C TRP A 227 2.35 9.67 -6.28
N ASP A 228 2.52 10.99 -6.28
CA ASP A 228 3.77 11.67 -5.96
C ASP A 228 3.63 12.35 -4.59
N PRO A 229 4.24 11.78 -3.53
CA PRO A 229 4.14 12.36 -2.18
C PRO A 229 4.85 13.71 -2.04
N LYS A 230 5.66 14.13 -3.00
CA LYS A 230 6.34 15.44 -2.99
C LYS A 230 5.42 16.57 -3.44
N VAL A 231 4.34 16.24 -4.14
CA VAL A 231 3.30 17.19 -4.53
C VAL A 231 2.29 17.24 -3.39
N LEU A 232 2.46 18.22 -2.50
CA LEU A 232 1.47 18.54 -1.46
C LEU A 232 0.21 19.06 -2.14
N VAL A 233 -0.93 18.46 -1.85
CA VAL A 233 -2.26 18.92 -2.27
C VAL A 233 -2.80 19.88 -1.22
#